data_b9b2d80db0284a99549fb920fcf5acf8
#
_entry.id   b9b2d80db0284a99549fb920fcf5acf8
#
_cell.length_a   1.000
_cell.length_b   1.000
_cell.length_c   1.000
_cell.angle_alpha   90.00
_cell.angle_beta   90.00
_cell.angle_gamma   90.00
#
_symmetry.space_group_name_H-M   'P 1'
#
loop_
_entity.id
_entity.type
_entity.pdbx_description
1 polymer ?
#
loop_
_entity_poly.entity_id
_entity_poly.type
_entity_poly.pdbx_seq_one_letter_code
_entity_poly.pdbx_strand_id
1 'polypeptide(L)'
;MDKRITEFSELIQIASNDVFAIVDVSENITKKLNYQNLVNNITGSLPSGLGGSGLGWARYDDSQYTTATPLAISASQQVILPNNGNTTIETYMNSSVDFYNPSTQKVQMENVGDVYNMVVVFKAKSSNANQTHLELAMSSTGATPYERVSQSLLFAKGNNVWQNFYLNFSFYSDADFVTNGNTWKLSALGGPIDVADVIYFIQRTFNAG
;
A
#
# COMPACT_ATOMS: atom_id res chain seq x y z
N MET A 1 21.47 31.27 -43.75
CA MET A 1 20.63 30.29 -44.50
C MET A 1 19.64 29.72 -43.52
N ASP A 2 18.37 30.07 -43.65
CA ASP A 2 17.34 29.60 -42.73
C ASP A 2 16.95 28.18 -43.15
N LYS A 3 17.16 27.21 -42.23
CA LYS A 3 16.73 25.83 -42.46
C LYS A 3 15.23 25.70 -42.17
N ARG A 4 14.53 24.96 -43.03
CA ARG A 4 13.13 24.58 -42.75
C ARG A 4 13.13 23.52 -41.66
N ILE A 5 12.04 23.44 -40.86
CA ILE A 5 11.89 22.46 -39.78
C ILE A 5 12.11 21.00 -40.25
N THR A 6 11.73 20.72 -41.51
CA THR A 6 11.91 19.39 -42.14
C THR A 6 13.36 19.06 -42.50
N GLU A 7 14.28 20.01 -42.38
CA GLU A 7 15.72 19.81 -42.67
C GLU A 7 16.56 19.54 -41.44
N PHE A 8 15.94 19.48 -40.25
CA PHE A 8 16.61 19.06 -39.03
C PHE A 8 16.62 17.52 -38.93
N SER A 9 17.75 16.96 -38.56
CA SER A 9 17.83 15.54 -38.20
C SER A 9 16.95 15.25 -36.98
N GLU A 10 16.34 14.08 -36.97
CA GLU A 10 15.52 13.64 -35.85
C GLU A 10 16.36 13.60 -34.56
N LEU A 11 15.85 14.19 -33.49
CA LEU A 11 16.51 14.19 -32.19
C LEU A 11 16.12 12.89 -31.47
N ILE A 12 17.03 11.92 -31.44
CA ILE A 12 16.80 10.59 -30.84
C ILE A 12 16.90 10.65 -29.31
N GLN A 13 17.68 11.59 -28.78
CA GLN A 13 17.90 11.74 -27.34
C GLN A 13 18.03 13.22 -26.97
N ILE A 14 17.28 13.64 -25.95
CA ILE A 14 17.31 15.00 -25.41
C ILE A 14 18.29 15.05 -24.25
N ALA A 15 19.28 15.93 -24.31
CA ALA A 15 20.21 16.16 -23.23
C ALA A 15 19.68 17.26 -22.29
N SER A 16 20.15 17.26 -21.03
CA SER A 16 19.68 18.20 -20.00
C SER A 16 19.95 19.67 -20.31
N ASN A 17 20.92 19.96 -21.19
CA ASN A 17 21.30 21.29 -21.64
C ASN A 17 20.70 21.68 -23.01
N ASP A 18 19.90 20.81 -23.63
CA ASP A 18 19.21 21.16 -24.87
C ASP A 18 18.24 22.31 -24.64
N VAL A 19 18.11 23.16 -25.64
CA VAL A 19 17.34 24.41 -25.57
C VAL A 19 16.22 24.40 -26.60
N PHE A 20 15.01 24.66 -26.14
CA PHE A 20 13.84 24.83 -26.97
C PHE A 20 13.50 26.32 -27.17
N ALA A 21 13.13 26.70 -28.37
CA ALA A 21 12.53 28.00 -28.61
C ALA A 21 11.04 27.90 -28.32
N ILE A 22 10.54 28.76 -27.45
CA ILE A 22 9.11 28.88 -27.14
C ILE A 22 8.64 30.30 -27.43
N VAL A 23 7.40 30.43 -27.89
CA VAL A 23 6.78 31.73 -28.08
C VAL A 23 5.95 32.07 -26.85
N ASP A 24 6.32 33.13 -26.16
CA ASP A 24 5.51 33.69 -25.09
C ASP A 24 4.43 34.60 -25.71
N VAL A 25 3.22 34.08 -25.79
CA VAL A 25 2.09 34.79 -26.42
C VAL A 25 1.63 36.02 -25.63
N SER A 26 1.94 36.07 -24.33
CA SER A 26 1.59 37.23 -23.50
C SER A 26 2.48 38.46 -23.78
N GLU A 27 3.74 38.20 -24.13
CA GLU A 27 4.71 39.25 -24.44
C GLU A 27 5.06 39.35 -25.93
N ASN A 28 4.54 38.41 -26.72
CA ASN A 28 4.81 38.28 -28.17
C ASN A 28 6.30 38.21 -28.51
N ILE A 29 7.07 37.52 -27.70
CA ILE A 29 8.52 37.32 -27.85
C ILE A 29 8.88 35.84 -27.83
N THR A 30 9.98 35.50 -28.51
CA THR A 30 10.54 34.16 -28.45
C THR A 30 11.53 34.05 -27.30
N LYS A 31 11.29 33.15 -26.39
CA LYS A 31 12.16 32.83 -25.25
C LYS A 31 12.84 31.48 -25.44
N LYS A 32 13.96 31.29 -24.74
CA LYS A 32 14.66 30.01 -24.66
C LYS A 32 14.27 29.29 -23.38
N LEU A 33 13.89 28.01 -23.50
CA LEU A 33 13.64 27.13 -22.39
C LEU A 33 14.58 25.93 -22.50
N ASN A 34 15.42 25.69 -21.50
CA ASN A 34 16.23 24.48 -21.50
C ASN A 34 15.39 23.27 -21.07
N TYR A 35 15.83 22.09 -21.50
CA TYR A 35 15.13 20.84 -21.20
C TYR A 35 14.90 20.63 -19.69
N GLN A 36 15.90 20.90 -18.86
CA GLN A 36 15.77 20.74 -17.41
C GLN A 36 14.70 21.65 -16.80
N ASN A 37 14.62 22.89 -17.25
CA ASN A 37 13.57 23.81 -16.79
C ASN A 37 12.19 23.38 -17.29
N LEU A 38 12.09 22.84 -18.52
CA LEU A 38 10.83 22.28 -19.02
C LEU A 38 10.38 21.10 -18.15
N VAL A 39 11.28 20.17 -17.86
CA VAL A 39 10.99 19.02 -16.98
C VAL A 39 10.58 19.50 -15.58
N ASN A 40 11.31 20.42 -14.98
CA ASN A 40 11.01 20.93 -13.64
C ASN A 40 9.63 21.63 -13.59
N ASN A 41 9.27 22.39 -14.64
CA ASN A 41 7.96 23.03 -14.71
C ASN A 41 6.82 22.03 -14.90
N ILE A 42 7.02 20.99 -15.72
CA ILE A 42 6.03 19.93 -15.90
C ILE A 42 5.88 19.13 -14.61
N THR A 43 6.98 18.67 -14.02
CA THR A 43 6.94 17.87 -12.78
C THR A 43 6.42 18.68 -11.59
N GLY A 44 6.75 19.96 -11.49
CA GLY A 44 6.21 20.84 -10.45
C GLY A 44 4.74 21.23 -10.65
N SER A 45 4.19 21.05 -11.86
CA SER A 45 2.77 21.30 -12.18
C SER A 45 1.90 20.04 -12.09
N LEU A 46 2.54 18.86 -12.06
CA LEU A 46 1.81 17.62 -11.84
C LEU A 46 1.39 17.53 -10.36
N PRO A 47 0.16 17.11 -10.06
CA PRO A 47 -0.19 16.79 -8.69
C PRO A 47 0.85 15.84 -8.09
N SER A 48 1.29 16.13 -6.88
CA SER A 48 2.18 15.26 -6.12
C SER A 48 1.56 13.87 -6.07
N GLY A 49 2.01 12.89 -6.65
CA GLY A 49 1.36 11.57 -6.78
C GLY A 49 1.18 11.08 -8.22
N LEU A 50 1.19 11.97 -9.22
CA LEU A 50 1.21 11.55 -10.63
C LEU A 50 2.64 11.51 -11.21
N GLY A 51 3.59 12.18 -10.58
CA GLY A 51 4.98 12.29 -11.05
C GLY A 51 5.92 11.14 -10.64
N GLY A 52 5.42 10.07 -10.03
CA GLY A 52 6.21 8.90 -9.64
C GLY A 52 7.09 9.08 -8.38
N SER A 53 7.23 10.30 -7.83
CA SER A 53 7.88 10.49 -6.54
C SER A 53 6.90 10.17 -5.41
N GLY A 54 7.30 9.30 -4.49
CA GLY A 54 6.49 8.94 -3.33
C GLY A 54 5.47 7.82 -3.55
N LEU A 55 5.29 7.29 -4.76
CA LEU A 55 4.59 6.02 -4.96
C LEU A 55 5.53 4.86 -4.67
N GLY A 56 4.99 3.74 -4.23
CA GLY A 56 5.81 2.58 -3.97
C GLY A 56 5.03 1.47 -3.30
N TRP A 57 5.73 0.37 -3.03
CA TRP A 57 5.13 -0.80 -2.39
C TRP A 57 6.13 -1.48 -1.46
N ALA A 58 5.58 -2.20 -0.50
CA ALA A 58 6.35 -3.05 0.42
C ALA A 58 5.64 -4.41 0.60
N ARG A 59 6.41 -5.42 0.98
CA ARG A 59 5.92 -6.75 1.30
C ARG A 59 6.56 -7.25 2.58
N TYR A 60 5.73 -7.87 3.43
CA TYR A 60 6.11 -8.45 4.72
C TYR A 60 5.54 -9.86 4.82
N ASP A 61 6.42 -10.85 4.99
CA ASP A 61 6.03 -12.25 5.13
C ASP A 61 6.24 -12.72 6.57
N ASP A 62 5.24 -13.37 7.14
CA ASP A 62 5.35 -14.02 8.45
C ASP A 62 5.95 -15.41 8.33
N SER A 63 6.83 -15.77 9.28
CA SER A 63 7.35 -17.11 9.43
C SER A 63 7.05 -17.72 10.81
N GLN A 64 6.46 -16.95 11.71
CA GLN A 64 6.16 -17.38 13.06
C GLN A 64 5.00 -18.38 13.08
N TYR A 65 3.97 -18.11 12.30
CA TYR A 65 2.79 -18.96 12.23
C TYR A 65 2.70 -19.66 10.89
N THR A 66 2.93 -20.97 10.91
CA THR A 66 2.92 -21.83 9.73
C THR A 66 1.76 -22.83 9.81
N THR A 67 1.50 -23.57 8.74
CA THR A 67 0.50 -24.65 8.80
C THR A 67 0.84 -25.77 9.79
N ALA A 68 2.13 -25.88 10.19
CA ALA A 68 2.58 -26.83 11.22
C ALA A 68 2.41 -26.28 12.65
N THR A 69 2.54 -24.97 12.81
CA THR A 69 2.45 -24.24 14.09
C THR A 69 1.53 -23.02 13.93
N PRO A 70 0.21 -23.22 13.75
CA PRO A 70 -0.70 -22.12 13.43
C PRO A 70 -0.98 -21.21 14.62
N LEU A 71 -1.42 -19.99 14.33
CA LEU A 71 -2.07 -19.12 15.29
C LEU A 71 -3.49 -19.66 15.55
N ALA A 72 -3.69 -20.22 16.72
CA ALA A 72 -5.00 -20.70 17.13
C ALA A 72 -5.83 -19.57 17.74
N ILE A 73 -7.01 -19.32 17.20
CA ILE A 73 -7.96 -18.30 17.67
C ILE A 73 -9.19 -19.03 18.21
N SER A 74 -9.49 -18.86 19.48
CA SER A 74 -10.66 -19.47 20.12
C SER A 74 -11.96 -18.83 19.62
N ALA A 75 -13.06 -19.56 19.72
CA ALA A 75 -14.37 -19.03 19.38
C ALA A 75 -14.67 -17.74 20.14
N SER A 76 -15.20 -16.75 19.42
CA SER A 76 -15.52 -15.40 19.94
C SER A 76 -14.32 -14.58 20.44
N GLN A 77 -13.11 -15.00 20.10
CA GLN A 77 -11.90 -14.26 20.42
C GLN A 77 -11.53 -13.33 19.24
N GLN A 78 -11.03 -12.14 19.56
CA GLN A 78 -10.36 -11.25 18.64
C GLN A 78 -8.88 -11.13 19.01
N VAL A 79 -8.01 -11.26 18.03
CA VAL A 79 -6.56 -11.12 18.18
C VAL A 79 -5.99 -10.18 17.14
N ILE A 80 -4.84 -9.56 17.42
CA ILE A 80 -4.06 -8.88 16.37
C ILE A 80 -3.56 -9.98 15.42
N LEU A 81 -3.70 -9.76 14.12
CA LEU A 81 -3.08 -10.63 13.10
C LEU A 81 -1.59 -10.30 13.05
N PRO A 82 -0.72 -11.16 13.61
CA PRO A 82 0.69 -10.86 13.67
C PRO A 82 1.37 -11.14 12.34
N ASN A 83 2.45 -10.40 12.09
CA ASN A 83 3.40 -10.68 11.02
C ASN A 83 4.78 -10.25 11.50
N ASN A 84 5.71 -11.17 11.61
CA ASN A 84 7.05 -10.91 12.14
C ASN A 84 8.00 -10.28 11.12
N GLY A 85 7.56 -10.08 9.87
CA GLY A 85 8.38 -9.48 8.82
C GLY A 85 9.67 -10.27 8.53
N ASN A 86 9.65 -11.59 8.67
CA ASN A 86 10.83 -12.43 8.47
C ASN A 86 11.45 -12.27 7.09
N THR A 87 10.63 -12.08 6.07
CA THR A 87 11.06 -11.60 4.76
C THR A 87 10.38 -10.26 4.49
N THR A 88 11.18 -9.20 4.40
CA THR A 88 10.70 -7.85 4.14
C THR A 88 11.31 -7.32 2.85
N ILE A 89 10.47 -6.76 1.97
CA ILE A 89 10.89 -6.06 0.76
C ILE A 89 10.35 -4.65 0.85
N GLU A 90 11.25 -3.69 1.09
CA GLU A 90 10.95 -2.26 1.23
C GLU A 90 11.73 -1.38 0.25
N THR A 91 12.60 -1.98 -0.55
CA THR A 91 13.46 -1.28 -1.51
C THR A 91 12.67 -0.36 -2.47
N TYR A 92 11.41 -0.70 -2.72
CA TYR A 92 10.54 0.02 -3.65
C TYR A 92 9.48 0.87 -2.93
N MET A 93 9.61 1.06 -1.63
CA MET A 93 8.60 1.73 -0.80
C MET A 93 8.54 3.24 -1.06
N ASN A 94 9.67 3.87 -1.33
CA ASN A 94 9.81 5.29 -1.57
C ASN A 94 9.04 6.16 -0.55
N SER A 95 9.25 5.87 0.74
CA SER A 95 8.61 6.50 1.90
C SER A 95 9.64 6.69 2.99
N SER A 96 9.43 7.70 3.83
CA SER A 96 10.26 7.94 5.03
C SER A 96 9.83 7.10 6.24
N VAL A 97 8.67 6.44 6.15
CA VAL A 97 8.16 5.54 7.19
C VAL A 97 7.93 4.15 6.60
N ASP A 98 8.21 3.12 7.38
CA ASP A 98 7.89 1.74 7.02
C ASP A 98 6.37 1.58 6.98
N PHE A 99 5.83 0.99 5.90
CA PHE A 99 4.38 0.81 5.77
C PHE A 99 3.81 -0.18 6.79
N TYR A 100 4.66 -1.01 7.37
CA TYR A 100 4.31 -1.90 8.46
C TYR A 100 5.50 -2.07 9.40
N ASN A 101 5.25 -1.97 10.70
CA ASN A 101 6.26 -2.17 11.72
C ASN A 101 6.03 -3.51 12.44
N PRO A 102 6.86 -4.54 12.20
CA PRO A 102 6.71 -5.84 12.81
C PRO A 102 6.82 -5.86 14.36
N SER A 103 7.57 -4.91 14.92
CA SER A 103 7.75 -4.85 16.39
C SER A 103 6.50 -4.32 17.11
N THR A 104 5.75 -3.43 16.48
CA THR A 104 4.51 -2.84 17.03
C THR A 104 3.25 -3.46 16.45
N GLN A 105 3.38 -4.27 15.39
CA GLN A 105 2.28 -4.87 14.62
C GLN A 105 1.35 -3.82 14.01
N LYS A 106 1.91 -2.67 13.62
CA LYS A 106 1.15 -1.54 13.09
C LYS A 106 1.42 -1.31 11.62
N VAL A 107 0.37 -1.08 10.88
CA VAL A 107 0.40 -0.42 9.57
C VAL A 107 0.56 1.07 9.82
N GLN A 108 1.51 1.70 9.11
CA GLN A 108 1.85 3.11 9.25
C GLN A 108 1.77 3.80 7.89
N MET A 109 1.40 5.09 7.89
CA MET A 109 1.26 5.89 6.69
C MET A 109 2.02 7.20 6.85
N GLU A 110 2.52 7.75 5.75
CA GLU A 110 3.41 8.90 5.79
C GLU A 110 2.66 10.22 5.88
N ASN A 111 1.71 10.47 4.97
CA ASN A 111 1.03 11.76 4.87
C ASN A 111 -0.49 11.62 5.01
N VAL A 112 -1.12 12.64 5.58
CA VAL A 112 -2.58 12.75 5.57
C VAL A 112 -3.07 12.96 4.14
N GLY A 113 -4.02 12.15 3.71
CA GLY A 113 -4.58 12.16 2.36
C GLY A 113 -3.93 11.18 1.39
N ASP A 114 -2.83 10.51 1.76
CA ASP A 114 -2.28 9.41 0.97
C ASP A 114 -3.34 8.31 0.78
N VAL A 115 -3.31 7.66 -0.38
CA VAL A 115 -4.18 6.51 -0.68
C VAL A 115 -3.34 5.26 -0.86
N TYR A 116 -3.79 4.19 -0.22
CA TYR A 116 -3.12 2.90 -0.23
C TYR A 116 -4.05 1.78 -0.65
N ASN A 117 -3.46 0.81 -1.35
CA ASN A 117 -4.03 -0.53 -1.51
C ASN A 117 -3.22 -1.51 -0.67
N MET A 118 -3.90 -2.36 0.07
CA MET A 118 -3.26 -3.41 0.83
C MET A 118 -3.91 -4.75 0.55
N VAL A 119 -3.08 -5.73 0.20
CA VAL A 119 -3.50 -7.13 0.09
C VAL A 119 -3.02 -7.86 1.33
N VAL A 120 -3.96 -8.44 2.06
CA VAL A 120 -3.70 -9.33 3.18
C VAL A 120 -3.92 -10.75 2.72
N VAL A 121 -2.87 -11.56 2.74
CA VAL A 121 -2.90 -12.96 2.35
C VAL A 121 -2.65 -13.82 3.58
N PHE A 122 -3.42 -14.86 3.75
CA PHE A 122 -3.19 -15.87 4.78
C PHE A 122 -3.88 -17.18 4.45
N LYS A 123 -3.49 -18.23 5.15
CA LYS A 123 -4.21 -19.49 5.16
C LYS A 123 -5.02 -19.59 6.44
N ALA A 124 -6.21 -20.14 6.36
CA ALA A 124 -6.99 -20.45 7.54
C ALA A 124 -7.79 -21.74 7.36
N LYS A 125 -8.11 -22.38 8.48
CA LYS A 125 -9.00 -23.55 8.55
C LYS A 125 -9.84 -23.52 9.81
N SER A 126 -10.99 -24.19 9.77
CA SER A 126 -11.82 -24.44 10.93
C SER A 126 -12.26 -25.90 10.96
N SER A 127 -12.10 -26.54 12.09
CA SER A 127 -12.56 -27.92 12.31
C SER A 127 -13.96 -27.99 12.92
N ASN A 128 -14.63 -26.85 13.14
CA ASN A 128 -15.92 -26.81 13.79
C ASN A 128 -17.01 -27.45 12.93
N ALA A 129 -17.85 -28.28 13.56
CA ALA A 129 -19.02 -28.87 12.90
C ALA A 129 -20.11 -27.86 12.55
N ASN A 130 -20.13 -26.70 13.20
CA ASN A 130 -21.00 -25.58 12.87
C ASN A 130 -20.35 -24.64 11.87
N GLN A 131 -21.14 -23.80 11.26
CA GLN A 131 -20.64 -22.76 10.37
C GLN A 131 -19.79 -21.75 11.17
N THR A 132 -18.60 -21.46 10.67
CA THR A 132 -17.65 -20.56 11.29
C THR A 132 -17.39 -19.38 10.37
N HIS A 133 -17.22 -18.21 10.95
CA HIS A 133 -16.83 -17.00 10.25
C HIS A 133 -15.50 -16.54 10.78
N LEU A 134 -14.71 -15.97 9.91
CA LEU A 134 -13.54 -15.17 10.24
C LEU A 134 -13.84 -13.72 9.82
N GLU A 135 -13.62 -12.78 10.71
CA GLU A 135 -13.67 -11.36 10.38
C GLU A 135 -12.28 -10.78 10.47
N LEU A 136 -11.83 -10.19 9.38
CA LEU A 136 -10.60 -9.40 9.33
C LEU A 136 -10.98 -7.92 9.33
N ALA A 137 -10.52 -7.18 10.32
CA ALA A 137 -10.77 -5.74 10.46
C ALA A 137 -9.46 -4.97 10.67
N MET A 138 -9.34 -3.80 10.07
CA MET A 138 -8.30 -2.83 10.40
C MET A 138 -8.87 -1.83 11.41
N SER A 139 -8.22 -1.71 12.54
CA SER A 139 -8.64 -0.80 13.62
C SER A 139 -7.57 0.24 13.90
N SER A 140 -8.00 1.48 14.15
CA SER A 140 -7.10 2.51 14.65
C SER A 140 -6.56 2.15 16.04
N THR A 141 -5.37 2.68 16.37
CA THR A 141 -4.72 2.45 17.66
C THR A 141 -4.69 3.71 18.54
N GLY A 142 -5.39 4.77 18.13
CA GLY A 142 -5.53 6.00 18.91
C GLY A 142 -6.33 5.84 20.20
N ALA A 143 -6.52 6.92 20.95
CA ALA A 143 -7.20 6.92 22.23
C ALA A 143 -8.67 6.46 22.17
N THR A 144 -9.32 6.65 21.03
CA THR A 144 -10.67 6.16 20.75
C THR A 144 -10.62 5.26 19.52
N PRO A 145 -10.27 3.96 19.70
CA PRO A 145 -10.14 3.03 18.60
C PRO A 145 -11.46 2.85 17.83
N TYR A 146 -11.39 2.84 16.51
CA TYR A 146 -12.52 2.55 15.64
C TYR A 146 -12.08 1.67 14.47
N GLU A 147 -13.02 0.94 13.92
CA GLU A 147 -12.79 0.07 12.76
C GLU A 147 -12.85 0.92 11.48
N ARG A 148 -11.82 0.79 10.64
CA ARG A 148 -11.76 1.51 9.37
C ARG A 148 -12.34 0.73 8.21
N VAL A 149 -11.98 -0.53 8.13
CA VAL A 149 -12.44 -1.47 7.12
C VAL A 149 -12.52 -2.86 7.73
N SER A 150 -13.50 -3.65 7.30
CA SER A 150 -13.61 -5.05 7.68
C SER A 150 -14.15 -5.90 6.54
N GLN A 151 -13.86 -7.19 6.62
CA GLN A 151 -14.42 -8.19 5.73
C GLN A 151 -14.63 -9.49 6.48
N SER A 152 -15.84 -10.04 6.37
CA SER A 152 -16.19 -11.34 6.92
C SER A 152 -16.03 -12.44 5.87
N LEU A 153 -15.44 -13.54 6.31
CA LEU A 153 -15.18 -14.74 5.51
C LEU A 153 -15.89 -15.93 6.10
N LEU A 154 -16.48 -16.74 5.25
CA LEU A 154 -17.26 -17.90 5.65
C LEU A 154 -16.49 -19.19 5.39
N PHE A 155 -16.41 -20.08 6.39
CA PHE A 155 -15.86 -21.41 6.22
C PHE A 155 -16.96 -22.43 5.92
N ALA A 156 -16.63 -23.39 5.08
CA ALA A 156 -17.48 -24.53 4.89
C ALA A 156 -17.58 -25.36 6.18
N LYS A 157 -18.78 -25.77 6.51
CA LYS A 157 -19.09 -26.55 7.72
C LYS A 157 -18.26 -27.83 7.79
N GLY A 158 -17.61 -28.08 8.94
CA GLY A 158 -16.88 -29.32 9.24
C GLY A 158 -15.64 -29.58 8.38
N ASN A 159 -15.17 -28.58 7.63
CA ASN A 159 -14.06 -28.73 6.70
C ASN A 159 -12.73 -28.33 7.39
N ASN A 160 -12.00 -29.32 7.93
CA ASN A 160 -10.67 -29.10 8.52
C ASN A 160 -9.58 -29.02 7.43
N VAL A 161 -9.80 -28.24 6.38
CA VAL A 161 -8.87 -28.06 5.26
C VAL A 161 -8.39 -26.63 5.20
N TRP A 162 -7.08 -26.45 4.99
CA TRP A 162 -6.49 -25.14 4.77
C TRP A 162 -7.05 -24.50 3.50
N GLN A 163 -7.52 -23.25 3.63
CA GLN A 163 -8.00 -22.41 2.54
C GLN A 163 -7.10 -21.17 2.44
N ASN A 164 -6.84 -20.72 1.22
CA ASN A 164 -6.11 -19.47 0.98
C ASN A 164 -7.10 -18.31 0.87
N PHE A 165 -6.79 -17.22 1.55
CA PHE A 165 -7.54 -15.98 1.50
C PHE A 165 -6.67 -14.87 0.94
N TYR A 166 -7.24 -14.08 0.03
CA TYR A 166 -6.64 -12.92 -0.60
C TYR A 166 -7.62 -11.76 -0.45
N LEU A 167 -7.37 -10.87 0.49
CA LEU A 167 -8.27 -9.77 0.81
C LEU A 167 -7.63 -8.46 0.37
N ASN A 168 -8.34 -7.70 -0.43
CA ASN A 168 -7.85 -6.43 -0.94
C ASN A 168 -8.66 -5.28 -0.32
N PHE A 169 -7.94 -4.32 0.24
CA PHE A 169 -8.51 -3.14 0.90
C PHE A 169 -7.90 -1.88 0.30
N SER A 170 -8.77 -0.93 -0.02
CA SER A 170 -8.35 0.42 -0.39
C SER A 170 -8.77 1.39 0.71
N PHE A 171 -7.86 2.25 1.14
CA PHE A 171 -8.13 3.24 2.18
C PHE A 171 -7.24 4.46 2.00
N TYR A 172 -7.67 5.57 2.59
CA TYR A 172 -6.87 6.77 2.70
C TYR A 172 -6.37 6.97 4.14
N SER A 173 -5.27 7.69 4.30
CA SER A 173 -4.73 8.05 5.60
C SER A 173 -5.33 9.38 6.08
N ASP A 174 -5.85 9.37 7.29
CA ASP A 174 -6.22 10.57 8.04
C ASP A 174 -5.17 10.89 9.11
N ALA A 175 -5.37 11.95 9.88
CA ALA A 175 -4.44 12.39 10.92
C ALA A 175 -4.25 11.33 12.04
N ASP A 176 -5.29 10.56 12.37
CA ASP A 176 -5.19 9.48 13.36
C ASP A 176 -4.33 8.32 12.83
N PHE A 177 -4.48 7.97 11.56
CA PHE A 177 -3.67 6.93 10.93
C PHE A 177 -2.18 7.29 10.93
N VAL A 178 -1.85 8.51 10.48
CA VAL A 178 -0.46 9.00 10.44
C VAL A 178 0.15 9.06 11.84
N THR A 179 -0.61 9.50 12.84
CA THR A 179 -0.10 9.69 14.20
C THR A 179 0.02 8.39 14.97
N ASN A 180 -0.97 7.51 14.89
CA ASN A 180 -1.11 6.36 15.77
C ASN A 180 -0.87 5.01 15.08
N GLY A 181 -1.01 4.96 13.75
CA GLY A 181 -1.03 3.71 12.99
C GLY A 181 -2.31 2.89 13.22
N ASN A 182 -2.39 1.76 12.55
CA ASN A 182 -3.52 0.84 12.64
C ASN A 182 -3.04 -0.60 12.76
N THR A 183 -3.87 -1.46 13.33
CA THR A 183 -3.60 -2.90 13.44
C THR A 183 -4.65 -3.71 12.71
N TRP A 184 -4.23 -4.79 12.08
CA TRP A 184 -5.15 -5.83 11.63
C TRP A 184 -5.56 -6.71 12.79
N LYS A 185 -6.85 -6.97 12.91
CA LYS A 185 -7.44 -7.85 13.92
C LYS A 185 -8.25 -8.93 13.26
N LEU A 186 -8.14 -10.14 13.79
CA LEU A 186 -8.93 -11.30 13.41
C LEU A 186 -9.89 -11.67 14.51
N SER A 187 -11.15 -11.90 14.17
CA SER A 187 -12.18 -12.39 15.06
C SER A 187 -12.69 -13.74 14.58
N ALA A 188 -12.69 -14.75 15.44
CA ALA A 188 -13.27 -16.06 15.18
C ALA A 188 -14.72 -16.10 15.66
N LEU A 189 -15.68 -16.19 14.76
CA LEU A 189 -17.12 -16.16 15.05
C LEU A 189 -17.75 -17.54 14.79
N GLY A 190 -18.43 -18.08 15.79
CA GLY A 190 -19.13 -19.38 15.67
C GLY A 190 -18.27 -20.61 15.92
N GLY A 191 -16.95 -20.51 15.96
CA GLY A 191 -16.05 -21.61 16.26
C GLY A 191 -14.58 -21.23 16.22
N PRO A 192 -13.67 -22.08 16.70
CA PRO A 192 -12.22 -21.83 16.66
C PRO A 192 -11.68 -21.90 15.22
N ILE A 193 -10.61 -21.16 14.99
CA ILE A 193 -9.95 -21.04 13.69
C ILE A 193 -8.44 -21.11 13.88
N ASP A 194 -7.74 -21.82 13.00
CA ASP A 194 -6.30 -21.80 12.87
C ASP A 194 -5.91 -20.92 11.69
N VAL A 195 -4.89 -20.06 11.85
CA VAL A 195 -4.39 -19.12 10.83
C VAL A 195 -2.88 -19.31 10.65
N ALA A 196 -2.40 -19.20 9.42
CA ALA A 196 -0.99 -19.40 9.06
C ALA A 196 -0.58 -18.59 7.83
N ASP A 197 0.73 -18.49 7.60
CA ASP A 197 1.37 -17.98 6.39
C ASP A 197 0.86 -16.58 6.01
N VAL A 198 0.93 -15.64 6.96
CA VAL A 198 0.44 -14.25 6.76
C VAL A 198 1.40 -13.45 5.88
N ILE A 199 0.86 -12.79 4.88
CA ILE A 199 1.61 -11.88 4.01
C ILE A 199 0.86 -10.55 3.94
N TYR A 200 1.58 -9.46 4.10
CA TYR A 200 1.11 -8.11 3.83
C TYR A 200 1.80 -7.57 2.58
N PHE A 201 1.03 -7.18 1.59
CA PHE A 201 1.50 -6.41 0.46
C PHE A 201 0.81 -5.05 0.49
N ILE A 202 1.59 -3.98 0.59
CA ILE A 202 1.08 -2.62 0.76
C ILE A 202 1.63 -1.76 -0.38
N GLN A 203 0.75 -1.05 -1.06
CA GLN A 203 1.09 -0.16 -2.15
C GLN A 203 0.49 1.22 -1.92
N ARG A 204 1.31 2.26 -1.95
CA ARG A 204 0.84 3.64 -2.03
C ARG A 204 0.48 3.95 -3.47
N THR A 205 -0.79 4.32 -3.71
CA THR A 205 -1.35 4.61 -5.03
C THR A 205 -1.54 6.09 -5.29
N PHE A 206 -1.54 6.89 -4.23
CA PHE A 206 -1.55 8.34 -4.29
C PHE A 206 -0.73 8.91 -3.12
N ASN A 207 0.10 9.90 -3.40
CA ASN A 207 0.90 10.65 -2.42
C ASN A 207 0.35 12.08 -2.32
N ALA A 208 -0.07 12.49 -1.13
CA ALA A 208 -0.66 13.80 -0.86
C ALA A 208 0.37 14.85 -0.40
N GLY A 209 1.60 14.41 -0.07
CA GLY A 209 2.68 15.27 0.41
C GLY A 209 3.67 15.75 -0.64
#